data_38b502b21f3083a29443b53b45c02e56
#
_entry.id   38b502b21f3083a29443b53b45c02e56
#
_cell.length_a   1.000
_cell.length_b   1.000
_cell.length_c   1.000
_cell.angle_alpha   90.00
_cell.angle_beta   90.00
_cell.angle_gamma   90.00
#
_symmetry.space_group_name_H-M   'P 1'
#
loop_
_entity.id
_entity.type
_entity.pdbx_description
1 polymer ?
#
loop_
_entity_poly.entity_id
_entity_poly.type
_entity_poly.pdbx_seq_one_letter_code
_entity_poly.pdbx_strand_id
1 'polypeptide(L)'
;CRTQVLQPLPNTPIYQEMLDAGLISDDEQKGRFTVGSYGRARNEDDDRRFRDHDPKKAFEDINLSSIPSKQQLSDIWFYMDFHLNYKRLLNENRKIKLVQQKKMLERIANVNSLNNGFALYFLAVIYKKQNLSIPKSIIKKLQKVYSNDNYWGSKLHQFGLSISDLDKI
;
A
#
# COMPACT_ATOMS: atom_id res chain seq x y z
N CYS A 1 -10.97 2.26 3.16
CA CYS A 1 -10.95 0.82 3.48
C CYS A 1 -9.62 0.48 4.16
N ARG A 2 -9.62 -0.43 5.12
CA ARG A 2 -8.40 -1.00 5.69
C ARG A 2 -8.39 -2.47 5.33
N THR A 3 -7.34 -2.89 4.65
CA THR A 3 -7.02 -4.31 4.47
C THR A 3 -5.97 -4.68 5.49
N GLN A 4 -6.17 -5.78 6.19
CA GLN A 4 -5.21 -6.32 7.15
C GLN A 4 -5.06 -7.80 6.87
N VAL A 5 -3.84 -8.28 6.97
CA VAL A 5 -3.58 -9.72 6.99
C VAL A 5 -3.95 -10.22 8.37
N LEU A 6 -4.75 -11.28 8.43
CA LEU A 6 -5.08 -11.92 9.69
C LEU A 6 -3.80 -12.46 10.33
N GLN A 7 -3.56 -12.02 11.55
CA GLN A 7 -2.47 -12.55 12.38
C GLN A 7 -3.11 -13.31 13.55
N PRO A 8 -2.92 -14.59 13.64
CA PRO A 8 -3.39 -15.36 14.79
C PRO A 8 -2.63 -14.89 16.03
N LEU A 9 -3.36 -14.40 17.01
CA LEU A 9 -2.76 -13.91 18.25
C LEU A 9 -2.54 -15.07 19.22
N PRO A 10 -1.40 -15.13 19.95
CA PRO A 10 -1.17 -16.12 20.99
C PRO A 10 -2.35 -16.19 21.96
N ASN A 11 -2.65 -17.37 22.46
CA ASN A 11 -3.76 -17.67 23.36
C ASN A 11 -5.17 -17.51 22.74
N THR A 12 -5.29 -17.44 21.41
CA THR A 12 -6.59 -17.51 20.73
C THR A 12 -6.84 -18.92 20.18
N PRO A 13 -8.11 -19.37 20.05
CA PRO A 13 -8.42 -20.66 19.45
C PRO A 13 -7.80 -20.85 18.06
N ILE A 14 -7.89 -19.83 17.19
CA ILE A 14 -7.31 -19.91 15.85
C ILE A 14 -5.78 -20.05 15.88
N TYR A 15 -5.11 -19.47 16.87
CA TYR A 15 -3.67 -19.64 17.04
C TYR A 15 -3.33 -21.09 17.36
N GLN A 16 -4.08 -21.70 18.29
CA GLN A 16 -3.87 -23.11 18.66
C GLN A 16 -4.18 -24.05 17.50
N GLU A 17 -5.28 -23.84 16.79
CA GLU A 17 -5.63 -24.61 15.60
C GLU A 17 -4.53 -24.56 14.54
N MET A 18 -3.92 -23.42 14.33
CA MET A 18 -2.84 -23.26 13.36
C MET A 18 -1.53 -23.91 13.81
N LEU A 19 -1.23 -23.91 15.13
CA LEU A 19 -0.09 -24.66 15.69
C LEU A 19 -0.30 -26.16 15.54
N ASP A 20 -1.47 -26.64 15.91
CA ASP A 20 -1.82 -28.08 15.87
C ASP A 20 -1.81 -28.61 14.43
N ALA A 21 -2.19 -27.76 13.47
CA ALA A 21 -2.12 -28.05 12.03
C ALA A 21 -0.70 -27.92 11.45
N GLY A 22 0.31 -27.49 12.22
CA GLY A 22 1.67 -27.26 11.74
C GLY A 22 1.81 -26.11 10.74
N LEU A 23 0.82 -25.23 10.69
CA LEU A 23 0.79 -24.10 9.76
C LEU A 23 1.63 -22.90 10.24
N ILE A 24 1.89 -22.80 11.53
CA ILE A 24 2.74 -21.79 12.16
C ILE A 24 3.63 -22.46 13.22
N SER A 25 4.74 -21.83 13.54
CA SER A 25 5.57 -22.15 14.69
C SER A 25 5.54 -21.02 15.72
N ASP A 26 5.74 -21.35 16.99
CA ASP A 26 5.77 -20.37 18.08
C ASP A 26 6.89 -19.31 17.89
N ASP A 27 8.04 -19.73 17.38
CA ASP A 27 9.19 -18.86 17.18
C ASP A 27 8.98 -17.87 16.03
N GLU A 28 8.33 -18.31 14.95
CA GLU A 28 7.97 -17.42 13.85
C GLU A 28 6.95 -16.35 14.27
N GLN A 29 6.03 -16.68 15.16
CA GLN A 29 5.00 -15.77 15.64
C GLN A 29 5.55 -14.68 16.56
N LYS A 30 6.50 -15.01 17.44
CA LYS A 30 7.15 -14.02 18.31
C LYS A 30 7.78 -12.87 17.51
N GLY A 31 8.37 -13.18 16.34
CA GLY A 31 8.90 -12.17 15.43
C GLY A 31 7.83 -11.33 14.71
N ARG A 32 6.66 -11.90 14.43
CA ARG A 32 5.59 -11.21 13.68
C ARG A 32 4.83 -10.17 14.50
N PHE A 33 4.64 -10.39 15.79
CA PHE A 33 3.93 -9.45 16.68
C PHE A 33 4.72 -8.20 17.01
N THR A 34 6.04 -8.22 16.86
CA THR A 34 6.90 -7.05 17.10
C THR A 34 6.88 -6.05 15.96
N VAL A 35 6.44 -6.45 14.77
CA VAL A 35 6.52 -5.64 13.54
C VAL A 35 5.33 -4.65 13.38
N GLY A 36 4.33 -4.67 14.24
CA GLY A 36 3.17 -3.76 14.18
C GLY A 36 2.26 -3.99 12.99
N SER A 37 1.27 -3.12 12.84
CA SER A 37 0.32 -3.22 11.75
C SER A 37 1.02 -3.16 10.39
N TYR A 38 0.66 -4.07 9.48
CA TYR A 38 1.07 -4.03 8.08
C TYR A 38 0.87 -2.62 7.51
N GLY A 39 1.88 -2.08 6.86
CA GLY A 39 1.84 -0.74 6.27
C GLY A 39 2.53 0.35 7.08
N ARG A 40 3.13 0.01 8.22
CA ARG A 40 4.09 0.88 8.91
C ARG A 40 5.42 0.15 9.02
N ALA A 41 6.34 0.48 8.14
CA ALA A 41 7.73 0.13 8.38
C ALA A 41 8.18 0.78 9.67
N ARG A 42 8.84 0.01 10.53
CA ARG A 42 9.40 0.50 11.79
C ARG A 42 10.87 0.85 11.68
N ASN A 43 11.53 0.30 10.66
CA ASN A 43 12.93 0.55 10.36
C ASN A 43 13.19 0.42 8.86
N GLU A 44 14.36 0.84 8.40
CA GLU A 44 14.76 0.79 6.99
C GLU A 44 14.79 -0.63 6.41
N ASP A 45 15.08 -1.64 7.22
CA ASP A 45 15.10 -3.04 6.78
C ASP A 45 13.68 -3.57 6.51
N ASP A 46 12.72 -3.15 7.33
CA ASP A 46 11.31 -3.46 7.08
C ASP A 46 10.81 -2.74 5.82
N ASP A 47 11.25 -1.50 5.58
CA ASP A 47 10.96 -0.76 4.36
C ASP A 47 11.48 -1.49 3.12
N ARG A 48 12.69 -2.04 3.18
CA ARG A 48 13.28 -2.81 2.07
C ARG A 48 12.49 -4.09 1.79
N ARG A 49 12.06 -4.82 2.80
CA ARG A 49 11.27 -6.07 2.65
C ARG A 49 9.93 -5.83 2.00
N PHE A 50 9.35 -4.65 2.17
CA PHE A 50 8.07 -4.29 1.58
C PHE A 50 8.18 -3.54 0.25
N ARG A 51 9.40 -3.24 -0.21
CA ARG A 51 9.61 -2.53 -1.48
C ARG A 51 9.44 -3.41 -2.71
N ASP A 52 9.74 -4.70 -2.62
CA ASP A 52 9.75 -5.62 -3.75
C ASP A 52 8.38 -6.26 -4.01
N HIS A 53 7.31 -5.44 -3.96
CA HIS A 53 5.97 -5.94 -4.28
C HIS A 53 5.79 -6.06 -5.78
N ASP A 54 5.32 -7.23 -6.21
CA ASP A 54 4.86 -7.43 -7.58
C ASP A 54 3.35 -7.71 -7.59
N PRO A 55 2.51 -6.72 -7.94
CA PRO A 55 1.07 -6.91 -7.95
C PRO A 55 0.60 -7.96 -8.97
N LYS A 56 1.43 -8.32 -9.96
CA LYS A 56 1.10 -9.40 -10.90
C LYS A 56 1.21 -10.76 -10.23
N LYS A 57 2.14 -10.91 -9.29
CA LYS A 57 2.35 -12.14 -8.51
C LYS A 57 1.40 -12.29 -7.33
N ALA A 58 0.60 -11.28 -7.04
CA ALA A 58 -0.29 -11.29 -5.88
C ALA A 58 -1.21 -12.50 -5.83
N PHE A 59 -1.64 -13.01 -6.98
CA PHE A 59 -2.58 -14.13 -7.08
C PHE A 59 -2.05 -15.29 -7.92
N GLU A 60 -0.78 -15.27 -8.32
CA GLU A 60 -0.12 -16.40 -8.97
C GLU A 60 0.13 -17.51 -7.94
N ASP A 61 -0.11 -18.74 -8.35
CA ASP A 61 0.22 -19.96 -7.58
C ASP A 61 -0.32 -19.99 -6.13
N ILE A 62 -1.49 -19.35 -5.89
CA ILE A 62 -2.12 -19.45 -4.59
C ILE A 62 -2.61 -20.87 -4.37
N ASN A 63 -1.92 -21.60 -3.51
CA ASN A 63 -2.38 -22.87 -3.00
C ASN A 63 -3.30 -22.66 -1.80
N LEU A 64 -4.59 -22.92 -1.97
CA LEU A 64 -5.58 -22.76 -0.88
C LEU A 64 -5.41 -23.76 0.27
N SER A 65 -4.62 -24.81 0.07
CA SER A 65 -4.30 -25.79 1.13
C SER A 65 -3.06 -25.42 1.94
N SER A 66 -2.41 -24.30 1.64
CA SER A 66 -1.23 -23.83 2.37
C SER A 66 -1.34 -22.35 2.70
N ILE A 67 -0.63 -21.91 3.74
CA ILE A 67 -0.52 -20.49 4.06
C ILE A 67 0.38 -19.83 3.00
N PRO A 68 -0.08 -18.73 2.35
CA PRO A 68 0.75 -17.99 1.42
C PRO A 68 2.04 -17.50 2.08
N SER A 69 3.13 -17.45 1.32
CA SER A 69 4.39 -16.91 1.80
C SER A 69 4.23 -15.46 2.28
N LYS A 70 5.15 -15.01 3.13
CA LYS A 70 5.16 -13.61 3.62
C LYS A 70 5.22 -12.61 2.47
N GLN A 71 6.01 -12.92 1.42
CA GLN A 71 6.10 -12.08 0.22
C GLN A 71 4.77 -12.06 -0.52
N GLN A 72 4.13 -13.19 -0.73
CA GLN A 72 2.85 -13.30 -1.42
C GLN A 72 1.74 -12.55 -0.67
N LEU A 73 1.68 -12.65 0.67
CA LEU A 73 0.76 -11.86 1.48
C LEU A 73 1.00 -10.36 1.34
N SER A 74 2.26 -9.93 1.25
CA SER A 74 2.63 -8.54 1.01
C SER A 74 2.19 -8.06 -0.37
N ASP A 75 2.38 -8.88 -1.40
CA ASP A 75 1.96 -8.56 -2.77
C ASP A 75 0.43 -8.47 -2.89
N ILE A 76 -0.29 -9.40 -2.27
CA ILE A 76 -1.76 -9.37 -2.17
C ILE A 76 -2.22 -8.10 -1.46
N TRP A 77 -1.62 -7.79 -0.31
CA TRP A 77 -1.96 -6.60 0.46
C TRP A 77 -1.74 -5.32 -0.36
N PHE A 78 -0.60 -5.21 -1.03
CA PHE A 78 -0.26 -4.04 -1.84
C PHE A 78 -1.23 -3.87 -3.03
N TYR A 79 -1.55 -4.97 -3.72
CA TYR A 79 -2.55 -4.99 -4.78
C TYR A 79 -3.92 -4.54 -4.28
N MET A 80 -4.40 -5.12 -3.19
CA MET A 80 -5.70 -4.81 -2.61
C MET A 80 -5.76 -3.35 -2.12
N ASP A 81 -4.71 -2.87 -1.46
CA ASP A 81 -4.63 -1.49 -0.99
C ASP A 81 -4.74 -0.49 -2.15
N PHE A 82 -4.01 -0.74 -3.25
CA PHE A 82 -4.11 0.09 -4.45
C PHE A 82 -5.53 0.11 -5.02
N HIS A 83 -6.12 -1.06 -5.25
CA HIS A 83 -7.44 -1.16 -5.87
C HIS A 83 -8.57 -0.58 -5.00
N LEU A 84 -8.53 -0.81 -3.69
CA LEU A 84 -9.58 -0.36 -2.77
C LEU A 84 -9.45 1.11 -2.38
N ASN A 85 -8.25 1.63 -2.27
CA ASN A 85 -8.04 2.96 -1.73
C ASN A 85 -7.67 4.00 -2.78
N TYR A 86 -7.01 3.61 -3.87
CA TYR A 86 -6.47 4.55 -4.85
C TYR A 86 -7.15 4.47 -6.22
N LYS A 87 -7.20 3.32 -6.87
CA LYS A 87 -7.69 3.18 -8.25
C LYS A 87 -9.07 3.82 -8.47
N ARG A 88 -9.97 3.68 -7.51
CA ARG A 88 -11.32 4.27 -7.57
C ARG A 88 -11.33 5.79 -7.72
N LEU A 89 -10.26 6.48 -7.30
CA LEU A 89 -10.17 7.94 -7.37
C LEU A 89 -10.02 8.44 -8.81
N LEU A 90 -9.58 7.59 -9.72
CA LEU A 90 -9.55 7.93 -11.16
C LEU A 90 -10.94 8.21 -11.71
N ASN A 91 -11.97 7.51 -11.22
CA ASN A 91 -13.36 7.64 -11.68
C ASN A 91 -14.26 8.39 -10.69
N GLU A 92 -13.74 8.85 -9.55
CA GLU A 92 -14.55 9.60 -8.56
C GLU A 92 -14.70 11.06 -9.01
N ASN A 93 -15.95 11.52 -9.13
CA ASN A 93 -16.27 12.89 -9.53
C ASN A 93 -17.12 13.64 -8.50
N ARG A 94 -17.56 12.96 -7.45
CA ARG A 94 -18.38 13.60 -6.40
C ARG A 94 -17.54 14.53 -5.55
N LYS A 95 -17.85 15.84 -5.57
CA LYS A 95 -17.08 16.88 -4.86
C LYS A 95 -16.83 16.55 -3.38
N ILE A 96 -17.88 16.11 -2.66
CA ILE A 96 -17.78 15.77 -1.24
C ILE A 96 -16.76 14.64 -1.02
N LYS A 97 -16.81 13.60 -1.85
CA LYS A 97 -15.86 12.47 -1.76
C LYS A 97 -14.43 12.89 -2.07
N LEU A 98 -14.23 13.72 -3.10
CA LEU A 98 -12.92 14.25 -3.43
C LEU A 98 -12.34 15.09 -2.29
N VAL A 99 -13.13 15.93 -1.63
CA VAL A 99 -12.69 16.71 -0.46
C VAL A 99 -12.27 15.81 0.70
N GLN A 100 -13.07 14.77 1.00
CA GLN A 100 -12.76 13.81 2.07
C GLN A 100 -11.47 13.04 1.76
N GLN A 101 -11.33 12.56 0.53
CA GLN A 101 -10.14 11.80 0.10
C GLN A 101 -8.89 12.70 0.08
N LYS A 102 -9.02 13.95 -0.37
CA LYS A 102 -7.91 14.91 -0.32
C LYS A 102 -7.34 15.04 1.09
N LYS A 103 -8.18 15.29 2.10
CA LYS A 103 -7.75 15.37 3.50
C LYS A 103 -7.04 14.10 3.98
N MET A 104 -7.54 12.93 3.59
CA MET A 104 -6.92 11.66 3.95
C MET A 104 -5.54 11.51 3.28
N LEU A 105 -5.44 11.79 1.99
CA LEU A 105 -4.19 11.67 1.24
C LEU A 105 -3.14 12.69 1.71
N GLU A 106 -3.54 13.90 2.08
CA GLU A 106 -2.66 14.91 2.68
C GLU A 106 -2.02 14.39 3.98
N ARG A 107 -2.78 13.69 4.81
CA ARG A 107 -2.23 13.06 6.03
C ARG A 107 -1.21 11.98 5.68
N ILE A 108 -1.53 11.10 4.74
CA ILE A 108 -0.62 10.02 4.31
C ILE A 108 0.66 10.61 3.68
N ALA A 109 0.52 11.62 2.82
CA ALA A 109 1.64 12.28 2.15
C ALA A 109 2.57 13.06 3.10
N ASN A 110 2.09 13.37 4.32
CA ASN A 110 2.88 14.08 5.34
C ASN A 110 3.56 13.17 6.36
N VAL A 111 3.23 11.89 6.36
CA VAL A 111 3.91 10.89 7.19
C VAL A 111 4.79 10.01 6.30
N ASN A 112 5.90 9.55 6.84
CA ASN A 112 6.71 8.56 6.14
C ASN A 112 5.97 7.22 6.18
N SER A 113 5.31 6.87 5.09
CA SER A 113 4.52 5.65 4.97
C SER A 113 4.84 4.93 3.67
N LEU A 114 4.62 3.61 3.67
CA LEU A 114 4.81 2.75 2.49
C LEU A 114 3.95 3.18 1.28
N ASN A 115 2.86 3.91 1.52
CA ASN A 115 1.95 4.37 0.48
C ASN A 115 2.17 5.82 0.07
N ASN A 116 3.27 6.43 0.48
CA ASN A 116 3.51 7.85 0.25
C ASN A 116 3.52 8.21 -1.23
N GLY A 117 4.11 7.38 -2.10
CA GLY A 117 4.11 7.60 -3.54
C GLY A 117 2.70 7.63 -4.13
N PHE A 118 1.88 6.61 -3.86
CA PHE A 118 0.48 6.63 -4.32
C PHE A 118 -0.31 7.80 -3.75
N ALA A 119 -0.14 8.09 -2.46
CA ALA A 119 -0.84 9.20 -1.84
C ALA A 119 -0.52 10.54 -2.53
N LEU A 120 0.73 10.80 -2.84
CA LEU A 120 1.16 12.01 -3.55
C LEU A 120 0.62 12.05 -4.98
N TYR A 121 0.70 10.95 -5.74
CA TYR A 121 0.16 10.86 -7.09
C TYR A 121 -1.35 11.15 -7.11
N PHE A 122 -2.12 10.43 -6.30
CA PHE A 122 -3.57 10.60 -6.29
C PHE A 122 -4.03 11.92 -5.67
N LEU A 123 -3.23 12.50 -4.80
CA LEU A 123 -3.46 13.86 -4.32
C LEU A 123 -3.35 14.88 -5.46
N ALA A 124 -2.35 14.75 -6.33
CA ALA A 124 -2.24 15.58 -7.53
C ALA A 124 -3.42 15.36 -8.49
N VAL A 125 -3.85 14.11 -8.71
CA VAL A 125 -5.06 13.78 -9.49
C VAL A 125 -6.29 14.52 -8.93
N ILE A 126 -6.49 14.50 -7.60
CA ILE A 126 -7.63 15.18 -6.98
C ILE A 126 -7.57 16.69 -7.16
N TYR A 127 -6.39 17.31 -7.01
CA TYR A 127 -6.24 18.75 -7.25
C TYR A 127 -6.68 19.10 -8.67
N LYS A 128 -6.21 18.36 -9.67
CA LYS A 128 -6.57 18.57 -11.07
C LYS A 128 -8.06 18.35 -11.34
N LYS A 129 -8.65 17.28 -10.82
CA LYS A 129 -10.11 17.03 -10.93
C LYS A 129 -10.97 18.13 -10.30
N GLN A 130 -10.44 18.85 -9.34
CA GLN A 130 -11.10 20.00 -8.73
C GLN A 130 -10.81 21.32 -9.43
N ASN A 131 -10.06 21.31 -10.54
CA ASN A 131 -9.54 22.51 -11.23
C ASN A 131 -8.74 23.42 -10.28
N LEU A 132 -7.98 22.83 -9.37
CA LEU A 132 -7.13 23.54 -8.43
C LEU A 132 -5.66 23.39 -8.82
N SER A 133 -4.89 24.45 -8.61
CA SER A 133 -3.43 24.36 -8.77
C SER A 133 -2.83 23.41 -7.72
N ILE A 134 -1.94 22.53 -8.16
CA ILE A 134 -1.22 21.65 -7.24
C ILE A 134 -0.24 22.50 -6.43
N PRO A 135 -0.25 22.44 -5.08
CA PRO A 135 0.68 23.21 -4.26
C PRO A 135 2.14 22.88 -4.58
N LYS A 136 3.01 23.92 -4.62
CA LYS A 136 4.44 23.74 -4.89
C LYS A 136 5.12 22.74 -3.97
N SER A 137 4.68 22.64 -2.71
CA SER A 137 5.17 21.66 -1.73
C SER A 137 4.88 20.22 -2.15
N ILE A 138 3.72 19.96 -2.74
CA ILE A 138 3.34 18.64 -3.25
C ILE A 138 4.13 18.31 -4.51
N ILE A 139 4.30 19.27 -5.42
CA ILE A 139 5.13 19.10 -6.62
C ILE A 139 6.56 18.72 -6.24
N LYS A 140 7.17 19.44 -5.27
CA LYS A 140 8.52 19.11 -4.79
C LYS A 140 8.60 17.70 -4.19
N LYS A 141 7.59 17.30 -3.42
CA LYS A 141 7.53 15.93 -2.87
C LYS A 141 7.38 14.87 -3.95
N LEU A 142 6.51 15.11 -4.93
CA LEU A 142 6.37 14.24 -6.10
C LEU A 142 7.71 14.08 -6.84
N GLN A 143 8.36 15.19 -7.18
CA GLN A 143 9.66 15.17 -7.84
C GLN A 143 10.67 14.36 -7.01
N LYS A 144 10.77 14.62 -5.71
CA LYS A 144 11.69 13.87 -4.84
C LYS A 144 11.41 12.37 -4.84
N VAL A 145 10.15 11.97 -4.71
CA VAL A 145 9.76 10.56 -4.60
C VAL A 145 9.95 9.81 -5.92
N TYR A 146 9.66 10.47 -7.05
CA TYR A 146 9.69 9.82 -8.36
C TYR A 146 10.96 10.01 -9.17
N SER A 147 11.81 11.00 -8.83
CA SER A 147 13.09 11.21 -9.50
C SER A 147 14.25 10.50 -8.80
N ASN A 148 14.19 10.37 -7.49
CA ASN A 148 15.30 9.79 -6.70
C ASN A 148 15.19 8.28 -6.54
N ASP A 149 14.03 7.70 -6.77
CA ASP A 149 13.79 6.28 -6.60
C ASP A 149 12.92 5.75 -7.73
N ASN A 150 13.49 4.88 -8.54
CA ASN A 150 12.77 4.22 -9.64
C ASN A 150 11.63 3.30 -9.14
N TYR A 151 11.59 3.02 -7.84
CA TYR A 151 10.58 2.17 -7.21
C TYR A 151 9.15 2.64 -7.48
N TRP A 152 8.83 3.90 -7.12
CA TRP A 152 7.46 4.40 -7.28
C TRP A 152 7.06 4.59 -8.74
N GLY A 153 8.00 4.97 -9.61
CA GLY A 153 7.77 5.00 -11.06
C GLY A 153 7.41 3.61 -11.60
N SER A 154 8.16 2.60 -11.21
CA SER A 154 7.88 1.20 -11.54
C SER A 154 6.53 0.74 -11.01
N LYS A 155 6.17 1.08 -9.76
CA LYS A 155 4.87 0.71 -9.18
C LYS A 155 3.70 1.38 -9.90
N LEU A 156 3.78 2.65 -10.25
CA LEU A 156 2.76 3.29 -11.10
C LEU A 156 2.60 2.55 -12.42
N HIS A 157 3.71 2.24 -13.08
CA HIS A 157 3.69 1.54 -14.36
C HIS A 157 3.07 0.14 -14.25
N GLN A 158 3.33 -0.61 -13.17
CA GLN A 158 2.72 -1.92 -12.91
C GLN A 158 1.18 -1.84 -12.83
N PHE A 159 0.64 -0.71 -12.39
CA PHE A 159 -0.81 -0.44 -12.36
C PHE A 159 -1.32 0.35 -13.57
N GLY A 160 -0.52 0.48 -14.63
CA GLY A 160 -0.89 1.18 -15.84
C GLY A 160 -0.98 2.70 -15.69
N LEU A 161 -0.24 3.28 -14.75
CA LEU A 161 -0.20 4.71 -14.49
C LEU A 161 1.20 5.29 -14.75
N SER A 162 1.24 6.58 -15.05
CA SER A 162 2.48 7.33 -15.23
C SER A 162 2.37 8.73 -14.62
N ILE A 163 3.49 9.32 -14.21
CA ILE A 163 3.54 10.72 -13.81
C ILE A 163 3.13 11.65 -14.96
N SER A 164 3.46 11.31 -16.21
CA SER A 164 3.03 12.07 -17.39
C SER A 164 1.51 12.10 -17.58
N ASP A 165 0.76 11.17 -16.97
CA ASP A 165 -0.70 11.21 -17.03
C ASP A 165 -1.27 12.37 -16.23
N LEU A 166 -0.52 12.88 -15.26
CA LEU A 166 -0.93 14.08 -14.52
C LEU A 166 -1.07 15.31 -15.45
N ASP A 167 -0.33 15.37 -16.54
CA ASP A 167 -0.42 16.47 -17.48
C ASP A 167 -1.64 16.37 -18.41
N LYS A 168 -2.25 15.19 -18.50
CA LYS A 168 -3.42 14.90 -19.36
C LYS A 168 -4.77 15.09 -18.64
N ILE A 169 -4.77 15.21 -17.33
CA ILE A 169 -5.95 15.42 -16.48
C ILE A 169 -6.15 16.91 -16.26
#